data_9f0dfc1eba1a212c56ca007da397985a
#
_entry.id   9f0dfc1eba1a212c56ca007da397985a
#
_cell.length_a   1.000
_cell.length_b   1.000
_cell.length_c   1.000
_cell.angle_alpha   90.00
_cell.angle_beta   90.00
_cell.angle_gamma   90.00
#
_symmetry.space_group_name_H-M   'P 1'
#
loop_
_entity.id
_entity.type
_entity.pdbx_description
1 polymer ?
#
loop_
_entity_poly.entity_id
_entity_poly.type
_entity_poly.pdbx_seq_one_letter_code
_entity_poly.pdbx_strand_id
1 'polypeptide(L)'
;MIARITKICLIICLLPNTLTANTKYFKQGIDLYKNKKFDEAKFKFEQDIVFNPKSEMSYLYLSKIFNNLNKKDLEEQNLNTVILLNPKNEEAIFLLTLLNIRQSDYSKSEKLINNFKKICKNLCKKEKELNSKLKNLQTK
;
A
#
# COMPACT_ATOMS: atom_id res chain seq x y z
N MET A 1 43.02 -31.64 -17.59
CA MET A 1 41.86 -31.76 -16.71
C MET A 1 41.59 -30.51 -15.84
N ILE A 2 42.19 -29.36 -16.16
CA ILE A 2 42.09 -28.11 -15.37
C ILE A 2 41.16 -27.07 -16.01
N ALA A 3 40.76 -27.23 -17.26
CA ALA A 3 39.99 -26.22 -18.01
C ALA A 3 38.46 -26.28 -17.85
N ARG A 4 37.89 -27.19 -17.04
CA ARG A 4 36.44 -27.34 -16.85
C ARG A 4 35.90 -26.75 -15.51
N ILE A 5 36.78 -26.37 -14.62
CA ILE A 5 36.39 -25.87 -13.28
C ILE A 5 36.14 -24.35 -13.28
N THR A 6 36.73 -23.59 -14.21
CA THR A 6 36.65 -22.14 -14.27
C THR A 6 35.32 -21.57 -14.81
N LYS A 7 34.48 -22.41 -15.47
CA LYS A 7 33.17 -21.95 -16.00
C LYS A 7 32.01 -21.98 -15.00
N ILE A 8 32.15 -22.64 -13.85
CA ILE A 8 31.05 -22.79 -12.88
C ILE A 8 31.04 -21.65 -11.87
N CYS A 9 32.17 -20.97 -11.61
CA CYS A 9 32.21 -19.84 -10.64
C CYS A 9 31.62 -18.55 -11.17
N LEU A 10 31.35 -18.38 -12.46
CA LEU A 10 30.89 -17.09 -13.01
C LEU A 10 29.37 -16.91 -13.02
N ILE A 11 28.59 -17.94 -12.67
CA ILE A 11 27.11 -17.90 -12.72
C ILE A 11 26.48 -17.56 -11.36
N ILE A 12 27.25 -17.63 -10.29
CA ILE A 12 26.69 -17.44 -8.92
C ILE A 12 26.53 -15.95 -8.51
N CYS A 13 27.08 -15.00 -9.27
CA CYS A 13 27.09 -13.58 -8.89
C CYS A 13 25.88 -12.75 -9.39
N LEU A 14 24.86 -13.36 -9.99
CA LEU A 14 23.71 -12.63 -10.56
C LEU A 14 22.36 -12.95 -9.89
N LEU A 15 22.37 -13.38 -8.64
CA LEU A 15 21.13 -13.34 -7.88
C LEU A 15 20.91 -11.89 -7.40
N PRO A 16 19.85 -11.21 -7.86
CA PRO A 16 19.49 -9.93 -7.27
C PRO A 16 19.12 -10.22 -5.82
N ASN A 17 19.96 -9.78 -4.88
CA ASN A 17 19.58 -9.69 -3.49
C ASN A 17 18.42 -8.68 -3.40
N THR A 18 17.19 -9.13 -3.59
CA THR A 18 15.99 -8.39 -3.23
C THR A 18 15.83 -8.40 -1.72
N LEU A 19 16.82 -7.88 -1.02
CA LEU A 19 16.65 -7.43 0.35
C LEU A 19 15.78 -6.18 0.26
N THR A 20 14.48 -6.35 0.49
CA THR A 20 13.59 -5.26 0.85
C THR A 20 14.04 -4.77 2.23
N ALA A 21 15.15 -4.07 2.26
CA ALA A 21 15.65 -3.45 3.48
C ALA A 21 14.65 -2.35 3.85
N ASN A 22 13.95 -2.54 4.96
CA ASN A 22 13.28 -1.43 5.63
C ASN A 22 14.31 -0.33 5.82
N THR A 23 14.23 0.72 5.02
CA THR A 23 15.21 1.79 5.06
C THR A 23 15.15 2.48 6.43
N LYS A 24 16.22 3.17 6.79
CA LYS A 24 16.24 4.04 7.98
C LYS A 24 15.06 5.03 7.95
N TYR A 25 14.74 5.56 6.78
CA TYR A 25 13.66 6.52 6.57
C TYR A 25 12.29 5.93 6.87
N PHE A 26 12.02 4.71 6.41
CA PHE A 26 10.77 4.02 6.71
C PHE A 26 10.55 3.85 8.22
N LYS A 27 11.58 3.38 8.96
CA LYS A 27 11.49 3.20 10.41
C LYS A 27 11.22 4.53 11.12
N GLN A 28 11.93 5.59 10.75
CA GLN A 28 11.69 6.95 11.29
C GLN A 28 10.27 7.44 10.98
N GLY A 29 9.78 7.20 9.75
CA GLY A 29 8.41 7.54 9.34
C GLY A 29 7.37 6.86 10.22
N ILE A 30 7.53 5.56 10.50
CA ILE A 30 6.64 4.80 11.41
C ILE A 30 6.60 5.41 12.81
N ASP A 31 7.77 5.74 13.38
CA ASP A 31 7.85 6.29 14.73
C ASP A 31 7.17 7.67 14.80
N LEU A 32 7.41 8.53 13.81
CA LEU A 32 6.76 9.83 13.69
C LEU A 32 5.24 9.70 13.51
N TYR A 33 4.80 8.76 12.66
CA TYR A 33 3.38 8.49 12.43
C TYR A 33 2.66 8.05 13.73
N LYS A 34 3.26 7.13 14.48
CA LYS A 34 2.73 6.69 15.79
C LYS A 34 2.60 7.84 16.77
N ASN A 35 3.51 8.80 16.72
CA ASN A 35 3.49 10.01 17.54
C ASN A 35 2.62 11.13 16.96
N LYS A 36 1.82 10.84 15.91
CA LYS A 36 0.91 11.78 15.23
C LYS A 36 1.61 13.00 14.60
N LYS A 37 2.92 12.93 14.39
CA LYS A 37 3.72 13.94 13.70
C LYS A 37 3.62 13.72 12.19
N PHE A 38 2.43 13.96 11.62
CA PHE A 38 2.11 13.53 10.26
C PHE A 38 2.93 14.22 9.17
N ASP A 39 3.26 15.50 9.30
CA ASP A 39 4.09 16.21 8.31
C ASP A 39 5.54 15.69 8.29
N GLU A 40 6.11 15.46 9.47
CA GLU A 40 7.45 14.88 9.58
C GLU A 40 7.46 13.42 9.07
N ALA A 41 6.43 12.63 9.42
CA ALA A 41 6.27 11.26 8.95
C ALA A 41 6.16 11.20 7.43
N LYS A 42 5.33 12.10 6.83
CA LYS A 42 5.18 12.24 5.38
C LYS A 42 6.53 12.42 4.72
N PHE A 43 7.32 13.38 5.17
CA PHE A 43 8.65 13.63 4.63
C PHE A 43 9.56 12.40 4.69
N LYS A 44 9.50 11.62 5.78
CA LYS A 44 10.29 10.38 5.91
C LYS A 44 9.85 9.29 4.96
N PHE A 45 8.54 9.10 4.76
CA PHE A 45 8.04 8.14 3.78
C PHE A 45 8.35 8.57 2.33
N GLU A 46 8.30 9.86 2.03
CA GLU A 46 8.73 10.40 0.73
C GLU A 46 10.23 10.16 0.49
N GLN A 47 11.09 10.36 1.52
CA GLN A 47 12.50 10.00 1.43
C GLN A 47 12.69 8.49 1.21
N ASP A 48 11.91 7.65 1.90
CA ASP A 48 11.98 6.20 1.70
C ASP A 48 11.69 5.80 0.26
N ILE A 49 10.68 6.39 -0.36
CA ILE A 49 10.29 6.12 -1.76
C ILE A 49 11.40 6.52 -2.75
N VAL A 50 12.15 7.60 -2.47
CA VAL A 50 13.29 7.99 -3.32
C VAL A 50 14.35 6.89 -3.38
N PHE A 51 14.64 6.25 -2.26
CA PHE A 51 15.64 5.18 -2.18
C PHE A 51 15.07 3.79 -2.47
N ASN A 52 13.77 3.62 -2.22
CA ASN A 52 13.05 2.38 -2.46
C ASN A 52 11.70 2.66 -3.16
N PRO A 53 11.70 2.88 -4.48
CA PRO A 53 10.49 3.22 -5.24
C PRO A 53 9.37 2.16 -5.19
N LYS A 54 9.70 0.93 -4.78
CA LYS A 54 8.74 -0.17 -4.60
C LYS A 54 8.33 -0.37 -3.14
N SER A 55 8.54 0.62 -2.28
CA SER A 55 8.14 0.57 -0.86
C SER A 55 6.62 0.67 -0.73
N GLU A 56 5.93 -0.45 -0.91
CA GLU A 56 4.48 -0.57 -0.77
C GLU A 56 3.97 0.07 0.53
N MET A 57 4.67 -0.21 1.63
CA MET A 57 4.26 0.29 2.94
C MET A 57 4.41 1.81 3.07
N SER A 58 5.40 2.44 2.45
CA SER A 58 5.55 3.91 2.48
C SER A 58 4.39 4.60 1.76
N TYR A 59 3.97 4.08 0.60
CA TYR A 59 2.77 4.57 -0.08
C TYR A 59 1.51 4.35 0.76
N LEU A 60 1.39 3.21 1.44
CA LEU A 60 0.24 2.94 2.31
C LEU A 60 0.17 3.92 3.49
N TYR A 61 1.30 4.24 4.12
CA TYR A 61 1.33 5.23 5.20
C TYR A 61 1.09 6.64 4.68
N LEU A 62 1.61 7.01 3.51
CA LEU A 62 1.30 8.28 2.86
C LEU A 62 -0.19 8.43 2.60
N SER A 63 -0.86 7.39 2.09
CA SER A 63 -2.32 7.43 1.89
C SER A 63 -3.08 7.69 3.19
N LYS A 64 -2.67 7.05 4.29
CA LYS A 64 -3.28 7.28 5.62
C LYS A 64 -3.05 8.71 6.13
N ILE A 65 -1.87 9.27 5.88
CA ILE A 65 -1.57 10.68 6.22
C ILE A 65 -2.45 11.60 5.39
N PHE A 66 -2.55 11.39 4.08
CA PHE A 66 -3.39 12.21 3.20
C PHE A 66 -4.88 12.11 3.53
N ASN A 67 -5.34 10.94 3.99
CA ASN A 67 -6.68 10.78 4.54
C ASN A 67 -6.89 11.72 5.74
N ASN A 68 -5.98 11.73 6.70
CA ASN A 68 -6.04 12.61 7.88
C ASN A 68 -6.00 14.11 7.50
N LEU A 69 -5.34 14.45 6.41
CA LEU A 69 -5.24 15.82 5.88
C LEU A 69 -6.38 16.18 4.91
N ASN A 70 -7.36 15.30 4.71
CA ASN A 70 -8.47 15.45 3.76
C ASN A 70 -8.02 15.71 2.30
N LYS A 71 -6.82 15.23 1.91
CA LYS A 71 -6.26 15.34 0.57
C LYS A 71 -6.63 14.10 -0.27
N LYS A 72 -7.88 14.06 -0.72
CA LYS A 72 -8.50 12.88 -1.35
C LYS A 72 -7.74 12.38 -2.59
N ASP A 73 -7.30 13.28 -3.47
CA ASP A 73 -6.59 12.91 -4.70
C ASP A 73 -5.24 12.25 -4.41
N LEU A 74 -4.50 12.78 -3.42
CA LEU A 74 -3.23 12.20 -2.99
C LEU A 74 -3.43 10.88 -2.23
N GLU A 75 -4.51 10.76 -1.44
CA GLU A 75 -4.90 9.49 -0.81
C GLU A 75 -5.15 8.43 -1.88
N GLU A 76 -5.97 8.74 -2.91
CA GLU A 76 -6.30 7.83 -4.00
C GLU A 76 -5.06 7.42 -4.81
N GLN A 77 -4.22 8.37 -5.18
CA GLN A 77 -3.00 8.13 -5.94
C GLN A 77 -2.08 7.14 -5.20
N ASN A 78 -1.86 7.35 -3.92
CA ASN A 78 -1.00 6.47 -3.13
C ASN A 78 -1.62 5.07 -2.94
N LEU A 79 -2.93 4.96 -2.70
CA LEU A 79 -3.62 3.68 -2.62
C LEU A 79 -3.55 2.89 -3.94
N ASN A 80 -3.75 3.58 -5.07
CA ASN A 80 -3.61 2.97 -6.38
C ASN A 80 -2.18 2.46 -6.63
N THR A 81 -1.17 3.21 -6.17
CA THR A 81 0.24 2.77 -6.25
C THR A 81 0.47 1.52 -5.40
N VAL A 82 -0.09 1.45 -4.18
CA VAL A 82 -0.02 0.22 -3.36
C VAL A 82 -0.63 -0.97 -4.10
N ILE A 83 -1.80 -0.80 -4.68
CA ILE A 83 -2.51 -1.87 -5.40
C ILE A 83 -1.75 -2.28 -6.67
N LEU A 84 -1.10 -1.34 -7.35
CA LEU A 84 -0.24 -1.63 -8.50
C LEU A 84 0.98 -2.48 -8.09
N LEU A 85 1.61 -2.17 -6.95
CA LEU A 85 2.75 -2.90 -6.42
C LEU A 85 2.34 -4.26 -5.84
N ASN A 86 1.20 -4.30 -5.16
CA ASN A 86 0.64 -5.50 -4.54
C ASN A 86 -0.89 -5.57 -4.72
N PRO A 87 -1.39 -6.20 -5.79
CA PRO A 87 -2.82 -6.32 -6.06
C PRO A 87 -3.62 -7.09 -4.99
N LYS A 88 -2.92 -7.74 -4.04
CA LYS A 88 -3.54 -8.49 -2.93
C LYS A 88 -3.42 -7.77 -1.60
N ASN A 89 -3.03 -6.50 -1.58
CA ASN A 89 -3.01 -5.73 -0.34
C ASN A 89 -4.44 -5.42 0.12
N GLU A 90 -4.90 -6.19 1.10
CA GLU A 90 -6.26 -6.10 1.64
C GLU A 90 -6.54 -4.71 2.23
N GLU A 91 -5.56 -4.12 2.93
CA GLU A 91 -5.73 -2.82 3.57
C GLU A 91 -5.87 -1.69 2.55
N ALA A 92 -5.05 -1.71 1.49
CA ALA A 92 -5.15 -0.70 0.44
C ALA A 92 -6.51 -0.76 -0.29
N ILE A 93 -6.99 -1.96 -0.63
CA ILE A 93 -8.29 -2.12 -1.28
C ILE A 93 -9.42 -1.70 -0.33
N PHE A 94 -9.34 -2.05 0.95
CA PHE A 94 -10.30 -1.60 1.96
C PHE A 94 -10.34 -0.07 2.06
N LEU A 95 -9.19 0.59 2.18
CA LEU A 95 -9.10 2.05 2.29
C LEU A 95 -9.57 2.76 1.01
N LEU A 96 -9.20 2.24 -0.17
CA LEU A 96 -9.66 2.79 -1.44
C LEU A 96 -11.18 2.65 -1.59
N THR A 97 -11.75 1.53 -1.14
CA THR A 97 -13.21 1.36 -1.12
C THR A 97 -13.88 2.40 -0.23
N LEU A 98 -13.35 2.62 0.99
CA LEU A 98 -13.88 3.66 1.88
C LEU A 98 -13.78 5.06 1.27
N LEU A 99 -12.69 5.36 0.57
CA LEU A 99 -12.53 6.64 -0.13
C LEU A 99 -13.60 6.82 -1.22
N ASN A 100 -13.80 5.81 -2.08
CA ASN A 100 -14.81 5.88 -3.14
C ASN A 100 -16.23 5.99 -2.57
N ILE A 101 -16.55 5.30 -1.47
CA ILE A 101 -17.82 5.47 -0.75
C ILE A 101 -17.98 6.94 -0.29
N ARG A 102 -16.97 7.56 0.29
CA ARG A 102 -17.00 8.97 0.71
C ARG A 102 -17.14 9.95 -0.47
N GLN A 103 -16.68 9.55 -1.65
CA GLN A 103 -16.81 10.33 -2.89
C GLN A 103 -18.13 10.04 -3.64
N SER A 104 -18.96 9.14 -3.11
CA SER A 104 -20.22 8.70 -3.72
C SER A 104 -20.03 7.99 -5.08
N ASP A 105 -18.83 7.44 -5.32
CA ASP A 105 -18.58 6.58 -6.49
C ASP A 105 -18.99 5.13 -6.17
N TYR A 106 -20.28 4.90 -6.22
CA TYR A 106 -20.87 3.61 -5.84
C TYR A 106 -20.44 2.48 -6.77
N SER A 107 -20.33 2.76 -8.07
CA SER A 107 -19.92 1.75 -9.06
C SER A 107 -18.50 1.23 -8.80
N LYS A 108 -17.54 2.14 -8.55
CA LYS A 108 -16.19 1.73 -8.18
C LYS A 108 -16.17 1.02 -6.83
N SER A 109 -16.95 1.50 -5.85
CA SER A 109 -17.04 0.88 -4.53
C SER A 109 -17.51 -0.56 -4.60
N GLU A 110 -18.55 -0.86 -5.36
CA GLU A 110 -19.04 -2.24 -5.54
C GLU A 110 -17.99 -3.16 -6.18
N LYS A 111 -17.29 -2.67 -7.22
CA LYS A 111 -16.20 -3.43 -7.86
C LYS A 111 -15.09 -3.74 -6.87
N LEU A 112 -14.71 -2.76 -6.04
CA LEU A 112 -13.65 -2.94 -5.04
C LEU A 112 -14.09 -3.87 -3.92
N ILE A 113 -15.34 -3.83 -3.46
CA ILE A 113 -15.90 -4.79 -2.47
C ILE A 113 -15.84 -6.21 -3.03
N ASN A 114 -16.25 -6.40 -4.28
CA ASN A 114 -16.21 -7.72 -4.92
C ASN A 114 -14.76 -8.22 -5.08
N ASN A 115 -13.80 -7.34 -5.36
CA ASN A 115 -12.39 -7.67 -5.39
C ASN A 115 -11.89 -8.03 -3.97
N PHE A 116 -12.19 -7.20 -2.97
CA PHE A 116 -11.81 -7.43 -1.57
C PHE A 116 -12.27 -8.79 -1.07
N LYS A 117 -13.53 -9.15 -1.35
CA LYS A 117 -14.11 -10.46 -0.99
C LYS A 117 -13.31 -11.64 -1.58
N LYS A 118 -12.81 -11.51 -2.81
CA LYS A 118 -12.04 -12.57 -3.48
C LYS A 118 -10.63 -12.73 -2.92
N ILE A 119 -10.01 -11.65 -2.45
CA ILE A 119 -8.61 -11.66 -2.06
C ILE A 119 -8.40 -11.73 -0.54
N CYS A 120 -9.39 -11.33 0.24
CA CYS A 120 -9.23 -11.17 1.69
C CYS A 120 -8.86 -12.50 2.36
N LYS A 121 -7.97 -12.42 3.36
CA LYS A 121 -7.55 -13.52 4.24
C LYS A 121 -7.65 -13.12 5.71
N ASN A 122 -7.14 -11.94 6.03
CA ASN A 122 -7.04 -11.43 7.40
C ASN A 122 -8.14 -10.41 7.73
N LEU A 123 -8.56 -9.61 6.74
CA LEU A 123 -9.50 -8.51 6.93
C LEU A 123 -10.92 -8.84 6.44
N CYS A 124 -11.26 -10.11 6.16
CA CYS A 124 -12.56 -10.48 5.59
C CYS A 124 -13.76 -9.99 6.41
N LYS A 125 -13.63 -9.85 7.72
CA LYS A 125 -14.68 -9.28 8.59
C LYS A 125 -15.04 -7.84 8.20
N LYS A 126 -14.12 -7.10 7.56
CA LYS A 126 -14.33 -5.72 7.08
C LYS A 126 -15.27 -5.62 5.87
N GLU A 127 -15.52 -6.72 5.17
CA GLU A 127 -16.50 -6.74 4.06
C GLU A 127 -17.89 -6.29 4.54
N LYS A 128 -18.32 -6.75 5.71
CA LYS A 128 -19.63 -6.35 6.28
C LYS A 128 -19.69 -4.83 6.53
N GLU A 129 -18.60 -4.26 7.03
CA GLU A 129 -18.49 -2.81 7.24
C GLU A 129 -18.64 -2.05 5.93
N LEU A 130 -17.94 -2.46 4.87
CA LEU A 130 -18.00 -1.84 3.54
C LEU A 130 -19.40 -1.89 2.96
N ASN A 131 -20.05 -3.06 2.98
CA ASN A 131 -21.41 -3.25 2.47
C ASN A 131 -22.43 -2.39 3.24
N SER A 132 -22.32 -2.31 4.58
CA SER A 132 -23.19 -1.47 5.39
C SER A 132 -23.03 0.01 5.06
N LYS A 133 -21.78 0.49 4.94
CA LYS A 133 -21.50 1.89 4.59
C LYS A 133 -22.04 2.25 3.20
N LEU A 134 -21.84 1.38 2.21
CA LEU A 134 -22.35 1.58 0.86
C LEU A 134 -23.88 1.67 0.85
N LYS A 135 -24.57 0.72 1.51
CA LYS A 135 -26.04 0.69 1.59
C LYS A 135 -26.60 1.94 2.25
N ASN A 136 -26.01 2.38 3.37
CA ASN A 136 -26.51 3.55 4.11
C ASN A 136 -26.42 4.88 3.32
N LEU A 137 -25.54 4.94 2.31
CA LEU A 137 -25.43 6.11 1.45
C LEU A 137 -26.36 6.08 0.23
N GLN A 138 -26.72 4.87 -0.24
CA GLN A 138 -27.67 4.70 -1.33
C GLN A 138 -29.13 4.96 -0.92
N THR A 139 -29.41 4.93 0.38
CA THR A 139 -30.77 5.14 0.95
C THR A 139 -31.03 6.57 1.40
N LYS A 140 -30.09 7.49 1.23
CA LYS A 140 -30.25 8.93 1.46
C LYS A 140 -30.48 9.69 0.19
#